data_72a0fc92c7958ed5cde2df5c9a987d07
#
_entry.id   72a0fc92c7958ed5cde2df5c9a987d07
#
_cell.length_a   1.000
_cell.length_b   1.000
_cell.length_c   1.000
_cell.angle_alpha   90.00
_cell.angle_beta   90.00
_cell.angle_gamma   90.00
#
_symmetry.space_group_name_H-M   'P 1'
#
loop_
_entity.id
_entity.type
_entity.pdbx_description
1 polymer ?
#
loop_
_entity_poly.entity_id
_entity_poly.type
_entity_poly.pdbx_seq_one_letter_code
_entity_poly.pdbx_strand_id
1 'polypeptide(L)'
;GYGCIGFAKMTNWNSFFEGILDERLIKVNEPMAHHNTYGIGGNADVFVSPADKESLIAVLRKSAAEGLPVTLIGGGSNCLISDKGIRGVTICTSRIKPEMACFETWITAYGGVGTGTVARFAQKNSLTGFEWAVGIPGTLCGAAFMNANGYGSKMRNVVEEVYAVSIDGEIDKVYGWDDLHYGESDSVFMHNGDVIYGVKLHLAMGDSEKIKAEMDDHQQSRRAKQPLEKRSAGTMYLRPPGYHVGPMIKACGLIGFAIGDAEVSTKHADFVVNNGNASCEDVLAVLHEVQRRVKEKFGVHIPLDVRMLGEGLEQER
;
A
#
# COMPACT_ATOMS: atom_id res chain seq x y z
N GLY A 1 21.71 -10.85 20.61
CA GLY A 1 20.85 -11.97 20.78
C GLY A 1 19.78 -11.69 21.79
N TYR A 2 18.68 -11.05 21.41
CA TYR A 2 17.46 -11.07 22.24
C TYR A 2 16.59 -12.17 21.66
N GLY A 3 16.43 -13.22 22.47
CA GLY A 3 15.68 -14.40 22.08
C GLY A 3 14.25 -14.08 21.71
N CYS A 4 13.78 -14.65 20.62
CA CYS A 4 12.37 -14.75 20.27
C CYS A 4 11.66 -15.61 21.33
N ILE A 5 11.41 -15.06 22.51
CA ILE A 5 10.64 -15.72 23.53
C ILE A 5 9.19 -15.22 23.44
N GLY A 6 8.37 -16.05 22.80
CA GLY A 6 7.05 -16.28 23.31
C GLY A 6 5.92 -15.31 23.03
N PHE A 7 5.87 -14.56 21.90
CA PHE A 7 4.63 -13.88 21.50
C PHE A 7 3.54 -14.86 21.00
N ALA A 8 3.91 -16.10 20.73
CA ALA A 8 3.00 -17.15 20.26
C ALA A 8 1.99 -17.67 21.31
N LYS A 9 1.95 -17.09 22.50
CA LYS A 9 1.08 -17.54 23.61
C LYS A 9 0.29 -16.44 24.29
N MET A 10 -0.13 -15.43 23.55
CA MET A 10 -1.28 -14.65 24.05
C MET A 10 -2.54 -15.45 23.77
N THR A 11 -3.04 -16.14 24.79
CA THR A 11 -4.15 -17.09 24.67
C THR A 11 -5.51 -16.43 24.49
N ASN A 12 -5.61 -15.09 24.61
CA ASN A 12 -6.90 -14.39 24.49
C ASN A 12 -6.74 -12.94 24.00
N TRP A 13 -6.70 -12.76 22.69
CA TRP A 13 -6.66 -11.44 22.06
C TRP A 13 -7.92 -10.61 22.29
N ASN A 14 -9.09 -11.26 22.41
CA ASN A 14 -10.34 -10.57 22.71
C ASN A 14 -10.28 -9.90 24.08
N SER A 15 -9.75 -10.58 25.08
CA SER A 15 -9.51 -10.02 26.40
C SER A 15 -8.46 -8.91 26.38
N PHE A 16 -7.42 -9.06 25.56
CA PHE A 16 -6.37 -8.05 25.41
C PHE A 16 -6.94 -6.71 24.90
N PHE A 17 -7.86 -6.75 23.95
CA PHE A 17 -8.47 -5.56 23.37
C PHE A 17 -9.85 -5.23 23.97
N GLU A 18 -10.21 -5.83 25.09
CA GLU A 18 -11.46 -5.53 25.80
C GLU A 18 -11.55 -4.04 26.13
N GLY A 19 -12.70 -3.43 25.85
CA GLY A 19 -12.93 -2.00 26.05
C GLY A 19 -12.30 -1.08 24.99
N ILE A 20 -11.52 -1.64 24.06
CA ILE A 20 -10.88 -0.90 22.97
C ILE A 20 -11.55 -1.20 21.63
N LEU A 21 -11.74 -2.48 21.33
CA LEU A 21 -12.33 -2.95 20.08
C LEU A 21 -13.51 -3.87 20.34
N ASP A 22 -14.53 -3.76 19.49
CA ASP A 22 -15.57 -4.77 19.38
C ASP A 22 -14.95 -6.10 18.92
N GLU A 23 -15.42 -7.21 19.48
CA GLU A 23 -14.92 -8.55 19.15
C GLU A 23 -14.97 -8.87 17.66
N ARG A 24 -15.93 -8.32 16.92
CA ARG A 24 -16.07 -8.49 15.47
C ARG A 24 -14.88 -7.91 14.70
N LEU A 25 -14.14 -6.97 15.28
CA LEU A 25 -13.00 -6.29 14.68
C LEU A 25 -11.67 -6.98 15.01
N ILE A 26 -11.72 -8.10 15.72
CA ILE A 26 -10.54 -8.85 16.15
C ILE A 26 -10.59 -10.24 15.50
N LYS A 27 -9.62 -10.54 14.66
CA LYS A 27 -9.50 -11.85 14.00
C LYS A 27 -8.18 -12.50 14.37
N VAL A 28 -8.29 -13.58 15.15
CA VAL A 28 -7.13 -14.33 15.63
C VAL A 28 -6.67 -15.32 14.55
N ASN A 29 -5.36 -15.44 14.39
CA ASN A 29 -4.75 -16.37 13.41
C ASN A 29 -5.36 -16.21 12.01
N GLU A 30 -5.44 -14.97 11.55
CA GLU A 30 -6.13 -14.59 10.31
C GLU A 30 -5.25 -14.77 9.09
N PRO A 31 -5.71 -15.48 8.04
CA PRO A 31 -4.99 -15.60 6.77
C PRO A 31 -4.83 -14.23 6.10
N MET A 32 -3.62 -13.75 5.99
CA MET A 32 -3.34 -12.44 5.37
C MET A 32 -3.60 -12.43 3.86
N ALA A 33 -3.64 -13.59 3.22
CA ALA A 33 -4.01 -13.73 1.81
C ALA A 33 -5.41 -13.16 1.50
N HIS A 34 -6.31 -13.09 2.49
CA HIS A 34 -7.64 -12.49 2.34
C HIS A 34 -7.65 -10.96 2.39
N HIS A 35 -6.52 -10.33 2.72
CA HIS A 35 -6.44 -8.89 3.02
C HIS A 35 -5.46 -8.14 2.13
N ASN A 36 -5.12 -8.69 0.98
CA ASN A 36 -4.28 -8.01 -0.01
C ASN A 36 -4.68 -8.42 -1.43
N THR A 37 -4.28 -7.60 -2.40
CA THR A 37 -4.64 -7.81 -3.81
C THR A 37 -3.86 -8.94 -4.47
N TYR A 38 -2.74 -9.35 -3.88
CA TYR A 38 -1.96 -10.49 -4.35
C TYR A 38 -2.59 -11.84 -4.00
N GLY A 39 -3.38 -11.88 -2.93
CA GLY A 39 -3.92 -13.12 -2.40
C GLY A 39 -2.85 -14.05 -1.83
N ILE A 40 -1.78 -13.51 -1.28
CA ILE A 40 -0.61 -14.24 -0.78
C ILE A 40 -0.35 -13.84 0.68
N GLY A 41 0.02 -14.82 1.50
CA GLY A 41 0.47 -14.59 2.85
C GLY A 41 -0.05 -15.62 3.85
N GLY A 42 0.77 -15.95 4.83
CA GLY A 42 0.40 -16.77 5.97
C GLY A 42 -0.45 -16.01 6.98
N ASN A 43 -0.65 -16.60 8.14
CA ASN A 43 -1.56 -16.07 9.15
C ASN A 43 -0.91 -14.97 10.00
N ALA A 44 -1.65 -13.88 10.23
CA ALA A 44 -1.31 -12.93 11.29
C ALA A 44 -1.70 -13.52 12.66
N ASP A 45 -0.89 -13.24 13.69
CA ASP A 45 -1.25 -13.66 15.06
C ASP A 45 -2.60 -13.08 15.46
N VAL A 46 -2.77 -11.78 15.23
CA VAL A 46 -4.05 -11.09 15.34
C VAL A 46 -4.15 -9.99 14.29
N PHE A 47 -5.31 -9.91 13.66
CA PHE A 47 -5.65 -8.90 12.66
C PHE A 47 -6.81 -8.08 13.22
N VAL A 48 -6.58 -6.78 13.40
CA VAL A 48 -7.57 -5.87 13.99
C VAL A 48 -7.92 -4.75 13.00
N SER A 49 -9.19 -4.35 13.02
CA SER A 49 -9.72 -3.33 12.11
C SER A 49 -10.38 -2.21 12.90
N PRO A 50 -9.62 -1.25 13.46
CA PRO A 50 -10.20 -0.11 14.17
C PRO A 50 -11.22 0.62 13.30
N ALA A 51 -12.35 1.02 13.89
CA ALA A 51 -13.43 1.70 13.17
C ALA A 51 -13.25 3.23 13.13
N ASP A 52 -12.43 3.79 14.01
CA ASP A 52 -12.22 5.23 14.17
C ASP A 52 -10.80 5.54 14.63
N LYS A 53 -10.47 6.82 14.66
CA LYS A 53 -9.15 7.33 15.10
C LYS A 53 -8.89 6.99 16.57
N GLU A 54 -9.88 7.11 17.43
CA GLU A 54 -9.74 6.87 18.86
C GLU A 54 -9.36 5.43 19.15
N SER A 55 -10.02 4.47 18.51
CA SER A 55 -9.69 3.06 18.66
C SER A 55 -8.34 2.69 18.03
N LEU A 56 -7.97 3.32 16.91
CA LEU A 56 -6.64 3.18 16.33
C LEU A 56 -5.56 3.59 17.33
N ILE A 57 -5.71 4.76 17.93
CA ILE A 57 -4.75 5.28 18.94
C ILE A 57 -4.69 4.34 20.15
N ALA A 58 -5.83 3.86 20.63
CA ALA A 58 -5.88 2.96 21.77
C ALA A 58 -5.19 1.62 21.50
N VAL A 59 -5.36 1.07 20.30
CA VAL A 59 -4.66 -0.16 19.87
C VAL A 59 -3.15 0.07 19.80
N LEU A 60 -2.71 1.18 19.23
CA LEU A 60 -1.30 1.53 19.14
C LEU A 60 -0.67 1.68 20.53
N ARG A 61 -1.31 2.42 21.41
CA ARG A 61 -0.82 2.62 22.79
C ARG A 61 -0.72 1.32 23.57
N LYS A 62 -1.74 0.49 23.49
CA LYS A 62 -1.72 -0.79 24.20
C LYS A 62 -0.67 -1.74 23.67
N SER A 63 -0.54 -1.83 22.37
CA SER A 63 0.49 -2.65 21.71
C SER A 63 1.88 -2.21 22.11
N ALA A 64 2.16 -0.90 22.11
CA ALA A 64 3.45 -0.34 22.50
C ALA A 64 3.75 -0.60 23.98
N ALA A 65 2.76 -0.40 24.86
CA ALA A 65 2.90 -0.63 26.31
C ALA A 65 3.28 -2.08 26.63
N GLU A 66 2.79 -3.03 25.85
CA GLU A 66 3.07 -4.47 26.02
C GLU A 66 4.26 -4.94 25.17
N GLY A 67 4.96 -4.04 24.49
CA GLY A 67 6.12 -4.35 23.65
C GLY A 67 5.82 -5.23 22.46
N LEU A 68 4.60 -5.21 21.93
CA LEU A 68 4.19 -6.02 20.78
C LEU A 68 4.62 -5.38 19.46
N PRO A 69 5.14 -6.17 18.51
CA PRO A 69 5.35 -5.68 17.17
C PRO A 69 4.03 -5.27 16.52
N VAL A 70 4.04 -4.17 15.75
CA VAL A 70 2.88 -3.67 15.03
C VAL A 70 3.21 -3.59 13.55
N THR A 71 2.31 -4.13 12.72
CA THR A 71 2.35 -3.99 11.27
C THR A 71 1.10 -3.30 10.80
N LEU A 72 1.24 -2.28 9.96
CA LEU A 72 0.14 -1.51 9.39
C LEU A 72 -0.15 -1.98 7.96
N ILE A 73 -1.43 -2.17 7.66
CA ILE A 73 -1.90 -2.44 6.29
C ILE A 73 -3.11 -1.57 5.99
N GLY A 74 -3.12 -0.96 4.81
CA GLY A 74 -4.28 -0.24 4.29
C GLY A 74 -5.12 -1.14 3.39
N GLY A 75 -5.25 -0.79 2.11
CA GLY A 75 -5.96 -1.61 1.12
C GLY A 75 -5.23 -2.88 0.68
N GLY A 76 -3.97 -3.05 1.08
CA GLY A 76 -3.19 -4.24 0.73
C GLY A 76 -2.85 -4.35 -0.76
N SER A 77 -2.72 -3.22 -1.46
CA SER A 77 -2.54 -3.19 -2.92
C SER A 77 -1.07 -3.10 -3.38
N ASN A 78 -0.14 -2.90 -2.46
CA ASN A 78 1.28 -2.79 -2.76
C ASN A 78 2.14 -3.51 -1.71
N CYS A 79 1.77 -4.74 -1.37
CA CYS A 79 2.52 -5.53 -0.40
C CYS A 79 2.63 -6.99 -0.82
N LEU A 80 3.72 -7.59 -0.44
CA LEU A 80 3.99 -9.02 -0.52
C LEU A 80 4.18 -9.54 0.91
N ILE A 81 3.34 -10.47 1.32
CA ILE A 81 3.27 -10.94 2.70
C ILE A 81 3.90 -12.33 2.81
N SER A 82 4.74 -12.51 3.82
CA SER A 82 5.44 -13.76 4.10
C SER A 82 4.49 -14.96 4.19
N ASP A 83 4.91 -16.09 3.63
CA ASP A 83 4.21 -17.37 3.79
C ASP A 83 4.12 -17.81 5.25
N LYS A 84 5.04 -17.34 6.11
CA LYS A 84 5.01 -17.57 7.57
C LYS A 84 4.04 -16.68 8.32
N GLY A 85 3.46 -15.69 7.64
CA GLY A 85 2.53 -14.73 8.24
C GLY A 85 3.23 -13.60 8.98
N ILE A 86 2.47 -12.93 9.86
CA ILE A 86 2.90 -11.72 10.56
C ILE A 86 2.77 -11.93 12.08
N ARG A 87 3.85 -11.66 12.80
CA ARG A 87 3.85 -11.76 14.27
C ARG A 87 3.39 -10.45 14.90
N GLY A 88 2.79 -10.56 16.08
CA GLY A 88 2.28 -9.40 16.82
C GLY A 88 0.91 -8.94 16.33
N VAL A 89 0.69 -7.62 16.35
CA VAL A 89 -0.58 -7.00 15.99
C VAL A 89 -0.51 -6.45 14.57
N THR A 90 -1.36 -6.95 13.69
CA THR A 90 -1.56 -6.38 12.35
C THR A 90 -2.79 -5.49 12.38
N ILE A 91 -2.61 -4.21 12.08
CA ILE A 91 -3.68 -3.19 12.10
C ILE A 91 -4.07 -2.85 10.66
N CYS A 92 -5.35 -3.08 10.35
CA CYS A 92 -5.94 -2.67 9.08
C CYS A 92 -6.58 -1.29 9.24
N THR A 93 -6.09 -0.30 8.50
CA THR A 93 -6.60 1.07 8.55
C THR A 93 -7.69 1.36 7.52
N SER A 94 -7.92 0.43 6.58
CA SER A 94 -8.87 0.63 5.49
C SER A 94 -10.35 0.65 5.93
N ARG A 95 -10.64 0.19 7.14
CA ARG A 95 -11.99 0.17 7.71
C ARG A 95 -12.28 1.30 8.68
N ILE A 96 -11.30 2.17 8.92
CA ILE A 96 -11.55 3.41 9.67
C ILE A 96 -12.58 4.22 8.88
N LYS A 97 -13.60 4.70 9.58
CA LYS A 97 -14.73 5.44 8.98
C LYS A 97 -14.23 6.49 7.98
N PRO A 98 -14.64 6.40 6.72
CA PRO A 98 -14.23 7.37 5.71
C PRO A 98 -15.01 8.68 5.87
N GLU A 99 -14.31 9.80 5.77
CA GLU A 99 -14.88 11.14 5.77
C GLU A 99 -14.20 11.97 4.70
N MET A 100 -14.98 12.76 3.96
CA MET A 100 -14.47 13.68 2.95
C MET A 100 -15.18 15.02 3.07
N ALA A 101 -14.43 16.10 2.86
CA ALA A 101 -14.97 17.46 2.78
C ALA A 101 -14.25 18.24 1.68
N CYS A 102 -14.98 19.10 1.00
CA CYS A 102 -14.44 20.02 0.00
C CYS A 102 -14.69 21.44 0.44
N PHE A 103 -13.67 22.26 0.48
CA PHE A 103 -13.76 23.70 0.70
C PHE A 103 -12.91 24.40 -0.36
N GLU A 104 -13.59 25.15 -1.24
CA GLU A 104 -12.94 25.81 -2.39
C GLU A 104 -12.14 24.78 -3.22
N THR A 105 -10.81 24.92 -3.29
CA THR A 105 -9.91 24.03 -4.04
C THR A 105 -9.26 22.96 -3.18
N TRP A 106 -9.61 22.87 -1.89
CA TRP A 106 -9.08 21.87 -0.97
C TRP A 106 -10.05 20.73 -0.73
N ILE A 107 -9.50 19.52 -0.73
CA ILE A 107 -10.20 18.32 -0.28
C ILE A 107 -9.47 17.77 0.93
N THR A 108 -10.22 17.53 2.01
CA THR A 108 -9.71 16.81 3.18
C THR A 108 -10.42 15.46 3.26
N ALA A 109 -9.65 14.40 3.41
CA ALA A 109 -10.17 13.04 3.47
C ALA A 109 -9.52 12.28 4.62
N TYR A 110 -10.33 11.54 5.36
CA TYR A 110 -9.91 10.79 6.55
C TYR A 110 -10.27 9.31 6.44
N GLY A 111 -9.55 8.49 7.21
CA GLY A 111 -9.85 7.09 7.38
C GLY A 111 -9.54 6.25 6.15
N GLY A 112 -10.35 5.23 5.92
CA GLY A 112 -10.15 4.23 4.87
C GLY A 112 -10.68 4.64 3.50
N VAL A 113 -10.85 5.93 3.23
CA VAL A 113 -11.36 6.39 1.93
C VAL A 113 -10.46 5.94 0.78
N GLY A 114 -11.07 5.40 -0.28
CA GLY A 114 -10.34 4.93 -1.46
C GLY A 114 -9.80 6.08 -2.31
N THR A 115 -8.63 5.88 -2.90
CA THR A 115 -8.00 6.86 -3.79
C THR A 115 -8.92 7.22 -4.95
N GLY A 116 -9.51 6.23 -5.62
CA GLY A 116 -10.46 6.45 -6.72
C GLY A 116 -11.73 7.16 -6.27
N THR A 117 -12.20 6.91 -5.05
CA THR A 117 -13.36 7.61 -4.47
C THR A 117 -13.07 9.10 -4.33
N VAL A 118 -11.87 9.46 -3.86
CA VAL A 118 -11.45 10.87 -3.75
C VAL A 118 -11.32 11.52 -5.13
N ALA A 119 -10.79 10.80 -6.13
CA ALA A 119 -10.71 11.31 -7.49
C ALA A 119 -12.10 11.63 -8.07
N ARG A 120 -13.09 10.76 -7.85
CA ARG A 120 -14.48 11.00 -8.27
C ARG A 120 -15.12 12.14 -7.49
N PHE A 121 -14.82 12.28 -6.21
CA PHE A 121 -15.28 13.40 -5.38
C PHE A 121 -14.72 14.73 -5.89
N ALA A 122 -13.45 14.77 -6.27
CA ALA A 122 -12.82 15.93 -6.89
C ALA A 122 -13.53 16.32 -8.20
N GLN A 123 -13.81 15.35 -9.07
CA GLN A 123 -14.51 15.57 -10.32
C GLN A 123 -15.92 16.17 -10.09
N LYS A 124 -16.66 15.64 -9.13
CA LYS A 124 -17.99 16.14 -8.78
C LYS A 124 -17.99 17.58 -8.25
N ASN A 125 -16.88 17.99 -7.65
CA ASN A 125 -16.67 19.37 -7.18
C ASN A 125 -15.93 20.24 -8.21
N SER A 126 -15.82 19.79 -9.46
CA SER A 126 -15.15 20.51 -10.55
C SER A 126 -13.69 20.87 -10.23
N LEU A 127 -12.99 19.97 -9.56
CA LEU A 127 -11.59 20.15 -9.20
C LEU A 127 -10.70 19.24 -10.07
N THR A 128 -9.75 19.86 -10.77
CA THR A 128 -8.75 19.19 -11.60
C THR A 128 -7.42 19.02 -10.85
N GLY A 129 -6.61 18.07 -11.28
CA GLY A 129 -5.29 17.77 -10.72
C GLY A 129 -5.20 16.37 -10.10
N PHE A 130 -6.32 15.66 -9.97
CA PHE A 130 -6.35 14.31 -9.40
C PHE A 130 -6.96 13.24 -10.33
N GLU A 131 -7.14 13.56 -11.60
CA GLU A 131 -7.68 12.63 -12.62
C GLU A 131 -6.86 11.35 -12.74
N TRP A 132 -5.55 11.48 -12.62
CA TRP A 132 -4.58 10.39 -12.73
C TRP A 132 -4.76 9.31 -11.65
N ALA A 133 -5.39 9.64 -10.54
CA ALA A 133 -5.55 8.75 -9.39
C ALA A 133 -6.77 7.84 -9.46
N VAL A 134 -7.66 8.02 -10.45
CA VAL A 134 -8.96 7.34 -10.51
C VAL A 134 -8.86 5.81 -10.48
N GLY A 135 -7.85 5.24 -11.09
CA GLY A 135 -7.66 3.78 -11.14
C GLY A 135 -6.63 3.24 -10.16
N ILE A 136 -6.04 4.08 -9.31
CA ILE A 136 -5.07 3.62 -8.32
C ILE A 136 -5.81 2.85 -7.22
N PRO A 137 -5.47 1.58 -6.99
CA PRO A 137 -6.10 0.80 -5.95
C PRO A 137 -5.66 1.24 -4.56
N GLY A 138 -6.43 0.87 -3.53
CA GLY A 138 -6.10 1.15 -2.15
C GLY A 138 -6.67 2.46 -1.63
N THR A 139 -6.18 2.86 -0.45
CA THR A 139 -6.66 4.05 0.27
C THR A 139 -5.84 5.29 -0.07
N LEU A 140 -6.44 6.46 0.10
CA LEU A 140 -5.72 7.73 -0.05
C LEU A 140 -4.55 7.83 0.95
N CYS A 141 -4.75 7.39 2.18
CA CYS A 141 -3.68 7.36 3.18
C CYS A 141 -2.51 6.46 2.74
N GLY A 142 -2.80 5.31 2.14
CA GLY A 142 -1.79 4.44 1.55
C GLY A 142 -1.07 5.08 0.36
N ALA A 143 -1.79 5.79 -0.49
CA ALA A 143 -1.19 6.55 -1.59
C ALA A 143 -0.26 7.66 -1.08
N ALA A 144 -0.66 8.39 -0.04
CA ALA A 144 0.18 9.40 0.60
C ALA A 144 1.43 8.80 1.26
N PHE A 145 1.31 7.61 1.83
CA PHE A 145 2.41 6.88 2.47
C PHE A 145 3.54 6.58 1.48
N MET A 146 3.23 6.17 0.27
CA MET A 146 4.22 5.74 -0.70
C MET A 146 4.48 6.72 -1.85
N ASN A 147 3.94 7.92 -1.78
CA ASN A 147 4.00 8.88 -2.89
C ASN A 147 3.53 8.25 -4.22
N ALA A 148 2.34 7.65 -4.20
CA ALA A 148 1.79 6.97 -5.36
C ALA A 148 1.77 7.85 -6.61
N ASN A 149 1.96 7.24 -7.76
CA ASN A 149 2.06 7.95 -9.04
C ASN A 149 1.21 7.28 -10.12
N GLY A 150 0.96 8.04 -11.17
CA GLY A 150 0.28 7.56 -12.36
C GLY A 150 0.21 8.65 -13.43
N TYR A 151 0.32 8.26 -14.69
CA TYR A 151 0.16 9.17 -15.85
C TYR A 151 0.96 10.48 -15.73
N GLY A 152 2.21 10.37 -15.25
CA GLY A 152 3.11 11.50 -15.12
C GLY A 152 2.89 12.40 -13.91
N SER A 153 1.95 12.06 -13.03
CA SER A 153 1.70 12.80 -11.79
C SER A 153 1.92 11.92 -10.55
N LYS A 154 2.02 12.56 -9.39
CA LYS A 154 2.33 11.92 -8.11
C LYS A 154 1.59 12.60 -6.98
N MET A 155 1.44 11.91 -5.84
CA MET A 155 0.85 12.48 -4.63
C MET A 155 1.54 13.78 -4.21
N ARG A 156 2.87 13.85 -4.30
CA ARG A 156 3.64 15.06 -3.97
C ARG A 156 3.14 16.33 -4.69
N ASN A 157 2.50 16.20 -5.84
CA ASN A 157 2.03 17.34 -6.62
C ASN A 157 0.74 17.94 -6.06
N VAL A 158 0.02 17.23 -5.24
CA VAL A 158 -1.32 17.61 -4.77
C VAL A 158 -1.49 17.61 -3.25
N VAL A 159 -0.58 16.95 -2.51
CA VAL A 159 -0.66 16.89 -1.04
C VAL A 159 -0.27 18.23 -0.43
N GLU A 160 -1.14 18.76 0.42
CA GLU A 160 -0.91 19.97 1.23
C GLU A 160 -0.47 19.64 2.64
N GLU A 161 -1.21 18.74 3.30
CA GLU A 161 -0.96 18.29 4.66
C GLU A 161 -1.28 16.79 4.79
N VAL A 162 -0.59 16.13 5.72
CA VAL A 162 -0.90 14.77 6.14
C VAL A 162 -1.06 14.73 7.65
N TYR A 163 -2.11 14.07 8.11
CA TYR A 163 -2.43 13.89 9.51
C TYR A 163 -2.05 12.49 9.95
N ALA A 164 -1.18 12.38 10.94
CA ALA A 164 -0.63 11.11 11.38
C ALA A 164 -0.48 11.06 12.90
N VAL A 165 -0.47 9.86 13.44
CA VAL A 165 -0.15 9.59 14.83
C VAL A 165 1.11 8.74 14.90
N SER A 166 1.93 8.96 15.93
CA SER A 166 3.13 8.14 16.13
C SER A 166 2.77 6.67 16.36
N ILE A 167 3.69 5.76 16.02
CA ILE A 167 3.47 4.31 16.10
C ILE A 167 3.11 3.83 17.52
N ASP A 168 3.50 4.56 18.56
CA ASP A 168 3.12 4.30 19.95
C ASP A 168 1.81 4.96 20.37
N GLY A 169 1.16 5.70 19.47
CA GLY A 169 -0.11 6.38 19.71
C GLY A 169 -0.02 7.65 20.56
N GLU A 170 1.18 8.11 20.93
CA GLU A 170 1.34 9.20 21.91
C GLU A 170 1.31 10.59 21.31
N ILE A 171 1.73 10.75 20.03
CA ILE A 171 1.89 12.07 19.41
C ILE A 171 1.02 12.14 18.16
N ASP A 172 0.07 13.08 18.17
CA ASP A 172 -0.73 13.45 17.00
C ASP A 172 0.01 14.57 16.25
N LYS A 173 0.22 14.40 14.94
CA LYS A 173 1.07 15.27 14.13
C LYS A 173 0.37 15.75 12.87
N VAL A 174 0.66 16.98 12.47
CA VAL A 174 0.34 17.52 11.15
C VAL A 174 1.65 17.70 10.40
N TYR A 175 1.76 17.03 9.25
CA TYR A 175 2.90 17.15 8.35
C TYR A 175 2.55 18.10 7.24
N GLY A 176 3.31 19.21 7.10
CA GLY A 176 3.28 20.06 5.92
C GLY A 176 4.05 19.42 4.77
N TRP A 177 3.93 19.97 3.57
CA TRP A 177 4.54 19.39 2.37
C TRP A 177 6.06 19.15 2.51
N ASP A 178 6.79 20.10 3.08
CA ASP A 178 8.25 19.98 3.25
C ASP A 178 8.65 18.87 4.24
N ASP A 179 7.78 18.54 5.18
CA ASP A 179 8.02 17.52 6.21
C ASP A 179 7.83 16.10 5.69
N LEU A 180 7.21 15.92 4.51
CA LEU A 180 6.90 14.61 3.95
C LEU A 180 8.11 13.91 3.35
N HIS A 181 9.13 14.67 2.97
CA HIS A 181 10.36 14.18 2.35
C HIS A 181 10.09 13.19 1.20
N TYR A 182 9.14 13.56 0.33
CA TYR A 182 8.73 12.70 -0.77
C TYR A 182 9.86 12.44 -1.77
N GLY A 183 10.10 11.17 -2.04
CA GLY A 183 10.99 10.65 -3.07
C GLY A 183 10.26 9.66 -3.98
N GLU A 184 11.00 8.95 -4.79
CA GLU A 184 10.43 7.91 -5.66
C GLU A 184 9.94 6.74 -4.81
N SER A 185 8.62 6.54 -4.79
CA SER A 185 7.93 5.56 -3.91
C SER A 185 8.42 5.62 -2.47
N ASP A 186 8.67 6.83 -1.96
CA ASP A 186 9.23 7.04 -0.62
C ASP A 186 8.63 8.26 0.06
N SER A 187 8.50 8.17 1.38
CA SER A 187 8.06 9.26 2.25
C SER A 187 8.69 9.12 3.64
N VAL A 188 8.59 10.17 4.45
CA VAL A 188 9.04 10.15 5.86
C VAL A 188 8.39 9.01 6.66
N PHE A 189 7.15 8.64 6.33
CA PHE A 189 6.39 7.61 7.04
C PHE A 189 6.98 6.21 6.89
N MET A 190 7.69 5.95 5.80
CA MET A 190 8.42 4.69 5.62
C MET A 190 9.62 4.56 6.55
N HIS A 191 10.10 5.66 7.11
CA HIS A 191 11.29 5.72 7.95
C HIS A 191 10.97 5.93 9.43
N ASN A 192 9.89 6.64 9.77
CA ASN A 192 9.53 6.89 11.17
C ASN A 192 8.36 6.05 11.68
N GLY A 193 7.65 5.34 10.80
CA GLY A 193 6.54 4.47 11.17
C GLY A 193 5.26 5.18 11.61
N ASP A 194 5.16 6.50 11.47
CA ASP A 194 3.95 7.23 11.82
C ASP A 194 2.76 6.75 10.99
N VAL A 195 1.59 6.68 11.62
CA VAL A 195 0.38 6.10 11.06
C VAL A 195 -0.53 7.19 10.52
N ILE A 196 -0.71 7.22 9.21
CA ILE A 196 -1.54 8.22 8.53
C ILE A 196 -3.01 7.89 8.73
N TYR A 197 -3.81 8.88 9.15
CA TYR A 197 -5.26 8.76 9.26
C TYR A 197 -6.03 9.80 8.43
N GLY A 198 -5.36 10.76 7.81
CA GLY A 198 -5.99 11.76 6.97
C GLY A 198 -5.01 12.49 6.06
N VAL A 199 -5.54 13.06 4.97
CA VAL A 199 -4.76 13.78 3.96
C VAL A 199 -5.56 14.98 3.48
N LYS A 200 -4.89 16.12 3.32
CA LYS A 200 -5.43 17.30 2.68
C LYS A 200 -4.77 17.50 1.32
N LEU A 201 -5.60 17.60 0.29
CA LEU A 201 -5.18 17.86 -1.08
C LEU A 201 -5.47 19.30 -1.48
N HIS A 202 -4.58 19.90 -2.26
CA HIS A 202 -4.83 21.17 -2.92
C HIS A 202 -4.90 20.93 -4.43
N LEU A 203 -6.06 21.21 -5.00
CA LEU A 203 -6.36 21.04 -6.41
C LEU A 203 -6.64 22.41 -7.06
N ALA A 204 -7.18 22.41 -8.28
CA ALA A 204 -7.52 23.64 -8.98
C ALA A 204 -8.94 23.55 -9.56
N MET A 205 -9.58 24.68 -9.77
CA MET A 205 -10.88 24.73 -10.46
C MET A 205 -10.73 24.27 -11.89
N GLY A 206 -11.64 23.45 -12.36
CA GLY A 206 -11.68 22.91 -13.71
C GLY A 206 -13.09 22.68 -14.23
N ASP A 207 -13.19 22.04 -15.39
CA ASP A 207 -14.45 21.66 -16.00
C ASP A 207 -14.78 20.21 -15.69
N SER A 208 -15.88 19.95 -15.01
CA SER A 208 -16.28 18.61 -14.54
C SER A 208 -16.37 17.57 -15.66
N GLU A 209 -16.86 17.95 -16.85
CA GLU A 209 -16.98 17.02 -17.98
C GLU A 209 -15.61 16.69 -18.60
N LYS A 210 -14.71 17.67 -18.67
CA LYS A 210 -13.33 17.44 -19.14
C LYS A 210 -12.55 16.56 -18.16
N ILE A 211 -12.73 16.81 -16.86
CA ILE A 211 -12.10 15.98 -15.80
C ILE A 211 -12.59 14.55 -15.93
N LYS A 212 -13.91 14.35 -16.09
CA LYS A 212 -14.48 13.01 -16.26
C LYS A 212 -13.96 12.31 -17.51
N ALA A 213 -13.85 13.01 -18.63
CA ALA A 213 -13.31 12.46 -19.88
C ALA A 213 -11.85 11.99 -19.70
N GLU A 214 -11.02 12.77 -19.03
CA GLU A 214 -9.63 12.38 -18.72
C GLU A 214 -9.56 11.16 -17.80
N MET A 215 -10.41 11.11 -16.76
CA MET A 215 -10.51 9.95 -15.88
C MET A 215 -10.92 8.67 -16.65
N ASP A 216 -11.90 8.79 -17.55
CA ASP A 216 -12.34 7.66 -18.38
C ASP A 216 -11.22 7.17 -19.29
N ASP A 217 -10.44 8.08 -19.90
CA ASP A 217 -9.29 7.74 -20.73
C ASP A 217 -8.21 7.01 -19.91
N HIS A 218 -7.91 7.47 -18.72
CA HIS A 218 -6.95 6.81 -17.82
C HIS A 218 -7.41 5.39 -17.44
N GLN A 219 -8.70 5.21 -17.13
CA GLN A 219 -9.24 3.89 -16.83
C GLN A 219 -9.20 2.94 -18.03
N GLN A 220 -9.52 3.43 -19.22
CA GLN A 220 -9.41 2.64 -20.44
C GLN A 220 -7.96 2.21 -20.72
N SER A 221 -7.02 3.14 -20.61
CA SER A 221 -5.59 2.87 -20.79
C SER A 221 -5.10 1.81 -19.79
N ARG A 222 -5.53 1.91 -18.54
CA ARG A 222 -5.17 0.94 -17.49
C ARG A 222 -5.70 -0.45 -17.81
N ARG A 223 -6.97 -0.57 -18.19
CA ARG A 223 -7.57 -1.85 -18.59
C ARG A 223 -6.88 -2.47 -19.80
N ALA A 224 -6.46 -1.64 -20.76
CA ALA A 224 -5.77 -2.11 -21.96
C ALA A 224 -4.32 -2.57 -21.70
N LYS A 225 -3.63 -1.97 -20.73
CA LYS A 225 -2.19 -2.16 -20.52
C LYS A 225 -1.80 -2.98 -19.30
N GLN A 226 -2.67 -3.10 -18.31
CA GLN A 226 -2.36 -3.77 -17.05
C GLN A 226 -3.18 -5.04 -16.85
N PRO A 227 -2.62 -6.07 -16.18
CA PRO A 227 -3.29 -7.35 -15.97
C PRO A 227 -4.30 -7.28 -14.81
N LEU A 228 -5.32 -6.41 -14.92
CA LEU A 228 -6.29 -6.14 -13.85
C LEU A 228 -7.19 -7.35 -13.53
N GLU A 229 -7.31 -8.29 -14.46
CA GLU A 229 -8.08 -9.53 -14.31
C GLU A 229 -7.37 -10.58 -13.44
N LYS A 230 -6.09 -10.36 -13.12
CA LYS A 230 -5.26 -11.25 -12.30
C LYS A 230 -4.86 -10.61 -10.99
N ARG A 231 -4.58 -11.44 -9.98
CA ARG A 231 -4.06 -10.97 -8.70
C ARG A 231 -2.63 -10.48 -8.85
N SER A 232 -2.36 -9.29 -8.32
CA SER A 232 -1.03 -8.68 -8.32
C SER A 232 -0.93 -7.61 -7.23
N ALA A 233 0.26 -7.06 -7.05
CA ALA A 233 0.50 -5.91 -6.18
C ALA A 233 1.03 -4.70 -6.97
N GLY A 234 0.56 -4.52 -8.20
CA GLY A 234 1.00 -3.43 -9.07
C GLY A 234 2.37 -3.68 -9.70
N THR A 235 3.04 -2.62 -10.13
CA THR A 235 4.40 -2.69 -10.66
C THR A 235 5.38 -3.06 -9.54
N MET A 236 6.34 -3.93 -9.87
CA MET A 236 7.21 -4.57 -8.89
C MET A 236 8.51 -3.82 -8.62
N TYR A 237 8.99 -3.03 -9.59
CA TYR A 237 10.33 -2.46 -9.54
C TYR A 237 10.31 -0.94 -9.56
N LEU A 238 11.25 -0.34 -8.82
CA LEU A 238 11.55 1.08 -8.94
C LEU A 238 12.25 1.34 -10.27
N ARG A 239 11.86 2.42 -10.92
CA ARG A 239 12.44 2.83 -12.21
C ARG A 239 13.75 3.57 -11.99
N PRO A 240 14.90 3.04 -12.45
CA PRO A 240 16.15 3.77 -12.42
C PRO A 240 16.09 4.98 -13.37
N PRO A 241 16.78 6.10 -13.04
CA PRO A 241 16.82 7.27 -13.92
C PRO A 241 17.32 6.91 -15.32
N GLY A 242 16.58 7.33 -16.35
CA GLY A 242 16.93 7.10 -17.75
C GLY A 242 16.56 5.71 -18.30
N TYR A 243 15.95 4.84 -17.50
CA TYR A 243 15.56 3.50 -17.90
C TYR A 243 14.05 3.26 -17.78
N HIS A 244 13.56 2.32 -18.59
CA HIS A 244 12.18 1.82 -18.51
C HIS A 244 12.19 0.34 -18.17
N VAL A 245 11.60 -0.03 -17.05
CA VAL A 245 11.67 -1.39 -16.49
C VAL A 245 11.01 -2.42 -17.40
N GLY A 246 9.78 -2.19 -17.81
CA GLY A 246 9.02 -3.13 -18.64
C GLY A 246 9.75 -3.53 -19.93
N PRO A 247 10.21 -2.56 -20.73
CA PRO A 247 11.00 -2.86 -21.93
C PRO A 247 12.30 -3.65 -21.66
N MET A 248 12.99 -3.37 -20.57
CA MET A 248 14.21 -4.13 -20.19
C MET A 248 13.89 -5.60 -19.88
N ILE A 249 12.83 -5.84 -19.13
CA ILE A 249 12.38 -7.22 -18.81
C ILE A 249 11.98 -7.96 -20.08
N LYS A 250 11.26 -7.30 -20.95
CA LYS A 250 10.87 -7.85 -22.26
C LYS A 250 12.10 -8.19 -23.11
N ALA A 251 13.10 -7.30 -23.14
CA ALA A 251 14.34 -7.51 -23.89
C ALA A 251 15.16 -8.71 -23.35
N CYS A 252 15.00 -9.06 -22.08
CA CYS A 252 15.59 -10.25 -21.48
C CYS A 252 14.84 -11.56 -21.83
N GLY A 253 13.73 -11.48 -22.57
CA GLY A 253 12.92 -12.65 -22.92
C GLY A 253 12.14 -13.24 -21.74
N LEU A 254 11.83 -12.41 -20.73
CA LEU A 254 11.23 -12.89 -19.48
C LEU A 254 9.71 -12.77 -19.42
N ILE A 255 9.05 -12.30 -20.46
CA ILE A 255 7.59 -12.28 -20.52
C ILE A 255 7.07 -13.72 -20.41
N GLY A 256 6.17 -13.97 -19.43
CA GLY A 256 5.64 -15.30 -19.18
C GLY A 256 6.55 -16.21 -18.37
N PHE A 257 7.74 -15.73 -17.96
CA PHE A 257 8.61 -16.50 -17.07
C PHE A 257 7.88 -16.75 -15.75
N ALA A 258 7.86 -18.02 -15.31
CA ALA A 258 7.08 -18.41 -14.14
C ALA A 258 7.85 -19.37 -13.23
N ILE A 259 7.58 -19.23 -11.92
CA ILE A 259 8.00 -20.18 -10.88
C ILE A 259 6.74 -20.47 -10.07
N GLY A 260 6.28 -21.74 -10.06
CA GLY A 260 4.97 -22.07 -9.51
C GLY A 260 3.89 -21.27 -10.23
N ASP A 261 2.96 -20.69 -9.48
CA ASP A 261 1.90 -19.84 -10.02
C ASP A 261 2.27 -18.35 -10.08
N ALA A 262 3.51 -17.98 -9.78
CA ALA A 262 4.00 -16.62 -9.97
C ALA A 262 4.58 -16.46 -11.37
N GLU A 263 4.08 -15.49 -12.13
CA GLU A 263 4.43 -15.31 -13.54
C GLU A 263 4.65 -13.83 -13.88
N VAL A 264 5.74 -13.54 -14.62
CA VAL A 264 5.89 -12.24 -15.28
C VAL A 264 4.73 -12.06 -16.26
N SER A 265 3.91 -11.03 -16.05
CA SER A 265 2.71 -10.82 -16.85
C SER A 265 3.01 -10.78 -18.35
N THR A 266 2.17 -11.45 -19.14
CA THR A 266 2.22 -11.39 -20.61
C THR A 266 1.67 -10.07 -21.15
N LYS A 267 0.96 -9.30 -20.31
CA LYS A 267 0.34 -8.03 -20.69
C LYS A 267 1.20 -6.82 -20.28
N HIS A 268 1.88 -6.88 -19.14
CA HIS A 268 2.75 -5.82 -18.66
C HIS A 268 3.94 -6.42 -17.90
N ALA A 269 5.14 -6.26 -18.45
CA ALA A 269 6.32 -6.96 -17.96
C ALA A 269 6.77 -6.55 -16.55
N ASP A 270 6.38 -5.37 -16.05
CA ASP A 270 6.67 -4.90 -14.69
C ASP A 270 5.64 -5.42 -13.65
N PHE A 271 4.78 -6.33 -14.03
CA PHE A 271 3.86 -7.03 -13.14
C PHE A 271 4.26 -8.49 -13.01
N VAL A 272 4.22 -9.00 -11.79
CA VAL A 272 4.28 -10.44 -11.53
C VAL A 272 2.92 -10.85 -10.98
N VAL A 273 2.19 -11.64 -11.73
CA VAL A 273 0.84 -12.04 -11.38
C VAL A 273 0.80 -13.36 -10.61
N ASN A 274 -0.21 -13.52 -9.77
CA ASN A 274 -0.53 -14.77 -9.10
C ASN A 274 -1.62 -15.49 -9.89
N ASN A 275 -1.29 -16.61 -10.51
CA ASN A 275 -2.22 -17.43 -11.30
C ASN A 275 -3.15 -18.31 -10.44
N GLY A 276 -3.13 -18.14 -9.12
CA GLY A 276 -4.07 -18.79 -8.20
C GLY A 276 -3.46 -19.21 -6.88
N ASN A 277 -2.35 -19.91 -6.89
CA ASN A 277 -1.73 -20.52 -5.71
C ASN A 277 -0.26 -20.15 -5.53
N ALA A 278 0.16 -18.99 -6.02
CA ALA A 278 1.54 -18.54 -5.82
C ALA A 278 1.83 -18.32 -4.34
N SER A 279 3.01 -18.73 -3.90
CA SER A 279 3.55 -18.40 -2.58
C SER A 279 4.37 -17.11 -2.64
N CYS A 280 4.64 -16.54 -1.48
CA CYS A 280 5.59 -15.43 -1.35
C CYS A 280 6.98 -15.85 -1.87
N GLU A 281 7.41 -17.07 -1.54
CA GLU A 281 8.68 -17.63 -2.02
C GLU A 281 8.73 -17.68 -3.55
N ASP A 282 7.66 -18.13 -4.21
CA ASP A 282 7.57 -18.16 -5.67
C ASP A 282 7.73 -16.78 -6.27
N VAL A 283 7.00 -15.79 -5.76
CA VAL A 283 7.08 -14.40 -6.24
C VAL A 283 8.48 -13.84 -6.06
N LEU A 284 9.09 -14.01 -4.89
CA LEU A 284 10.45 -13.55 -4.63
C LEU A 284 11.47 -14.18 -5.59
N ALA A 285 11.33 -15.47 -5.86
CA ALA A 285 12.20 -16.17 -6.79
C ALA A 285 12.09 -15.57 -8.21
N VAL A 286 10.89 -15.27 -8.68
CA VAL A 286 10.67 -14.59 -9.97
C VAL A 286 11.29 -13.18 -9.95
N LEU A 287 11.04 -12.40 -8.90
CA LEU A 287 11.55 -11.04 -8.77
C LEU A 287 13.08 -11.00 -8.80
N HIS A 288 13.73 -11.89 -8.07
CA HIS A 288 15.20 -11.97 -8.02
C HIS A 288 15.80 -12.44 -9.34
N GLU A 289 15.18 -13.40 -10.03
CA GLU A 289 15.67 -13.85 -11.34
C GLU A 289 15.56 -12.74 -12.39
N VAL A 290 14.46 -11.97 -12.38
CA VAL A 290 14.31 -10.79 -13.25
C VAL A 290 15.41 -9.77 -12.97
N GLN A 291 15.68 -9.45 -11.71
CA GLN A 291 16.74 -8.53 -11.31
C GLN A 291 18.11 -9.01 -11.81
N ARG A 292 18.39 -10.30 -11.65
CA ARG A 292 19.64 -10.92 -12.09
C ARG A 292 19.83 -10.79 -13.60
N ARG A 293 18.79 -11.12 -14.37
CA ARG A 293 18.83 -11.11 -15.85
C ARG A 293 18.95 -9.70 -16.42
N VAL A 294 18.23 -8.73 -15.83
CA VAL A 294 18.32 -7.32 -16.21
C VAL A 294 19.73 -6.78 -15.92
N LYS A 295 20.28 -7.09 -14.75
CA LYS A 295 21.63 -6.69 -14.39
C LYS A 295 22.67 -7.28 -15.34
N GLU A 296 22.54 -8.54 -15.67
CA GLU A 296 23.46 -9.24 -16.62
C GLU A 296 23.43 -8.59 -18.00
N LYS A 297 22.24 -8.27 -18.52
CA LYS A 297 22.10 -7.72 -19.87
C LYS A 297 22.37 -6.23 -19.98
N PHE A 298 21.91 -5.44 -19.02
CA PHE A 298 21.97 -3.97 -19.08
C PHE A 298 22.96 -3.34 -18.11
N GLY A 299 23.52 -4.10 -17.18
CA GLY A 299 24.38 -3.57 -16.11
C GLY A 299 23.61 -2.72 -15.09
N VAL A 300 22.29 -2.79 -15.05
CA VAL A 300 21.42 -1.95 -14.23
C VAL A 300 20.73 -2.78 -13.16
N HIS A 301 20.80 -2.31 -11.90
CA HIS A 301 20.00 -2.86 -10.83
C HIS A 301 18.61 -2.19 -10.80
N ILE A 302 17.56 -2.99 -10.77
CA ILE A 302 16.17 -2.53 -10.61
C ILE A 302 15.68 -2.90 -9.22
N PRO A 303 15.65 -1.94 -8.26
CA PRO A 303 15.21 -2.23 -6.89
C PRO A 303 13.73 -2.61 -6.82
N LEU A 304 13.34 -3.32 -5.76
CA LEU A 304 11.93 -3.68 -5.55
C LEU A 304 11.15 -2.50 -4.99
N ASP A 305 9.95 -2.27 -5.55
CA ASP A 305 9.00 -1.25 -5.10
C ASP A 305 7.99 -1.81 -4.11
N VAL A 306 7.61 -3.08 -4.25
CA VAL A 306 6.62 -3.72 -3.39
C VAL A 306 7.09 -3.77 -1.92
N ARG A 307 6.19 -3.43 -0.99
CA ARG A 307 6.46 -3.55 0.45
C ARG A 307 6.45 -5.01 0.86
N MET A 308 7.47 -5.42 1.60
CA MET A 308 7.59 -6.77 2.14
C MET A 308 7.22 -6.78 3.61
N LEU A 309 6.24 -7.60 3.97
CA LEU A 309 5.70 -7.69 5.31
C LEU A 309 5.75 -9.11 5.84
N GLY A 310 6.09 -9.25 7.12
CA GLY A 310 5.96 -10.51 7.82
C GLY A 310 7.27 -11.19 8.19
N GLU A 311 7.13 -12.35 8.79
CA GLU A 311 8.23 -13.08 9.39
C GLU A 311 9.24 -13.56 8.34
N GLY A 312 10.51 -13.24 8.58
CA GLY A 312 11.61 -13.66 7.70
C GLY A 312 11.78 -12.81 6.44
N LEU A 313 10.98 -11.77 6.24
CA LEU A 313 11.15 -10.81 5.14
C LEU A 313 11.76 -9.52 5.63
N GLU A 314 12.72 -9.02 4.87
CA GLU A 314 13.29 -7.69 5.03
C GLU A 314 13.03 -6.88 3.76
N GLN A 315 12.81 -5.57 3.92
CA GLN A 315 12.60 -4.70 2.77
C GLN A 315 13.86 -4.61 1.93
N GLU A 316 13.76 -4.95 0.65
CA GLU A 316 14.85 -4.87 -0.32
C GLU A 316 14.64 -3.62 -1.19
N ARG A 317 15.64 -2.71 -1.20
CA ARG A 317 15.68 -1.52 -2.06
C ARG A 317 17.06 -1.24 -2.62
#